data_dc8d66cfe097897c3b56a8c18afcf2de
#
_entry.id   dc8d66cfe097897c3b56a8c18afcf2de
#
_cell.length_a   1.000
_cell.length_b   1.000
_cell.length_c   1.000
_cell.angle_alpha   90.00
_cell.angle_beta   90.00
_cell.angle_gamma   90.00
#
_symmetry.space_group_name_H-M   'P 1'
#
loop_
_entity.id
_entity.type
_entity.pdbx_description
1 polymer ?
#
loop_
_entity_poly.entity_id
_entity_poly.type
_entity_poly.pdbx_seq_one_letter_code
_entity_poly.pdbx_strand_id
1 'polypeptide(L)'
;MGGIGLLPAMAFDGSTMLALSVYAPDFPGSKPTPMSKATRNRLINAIVFFAENTDCCGKIKLFKLLYLLDFEHFKQTGKSVTGFEYQAWKFGPVPVDLMEEWEDLGPDLARAVCIVPQRVLDFERMQVEVLPGVEFDSDDFTERQLSIMRALAARYKNTYSPQMIDVTHEQNGAWDKVWQDGRGSHEVIPYALSITDDALDREGFLKVASQQAMYQSALEAARINAGA
;
A
#
# COMPACT_ATOMS: atom_id res chain seq x y z
N MET A 1 20.07 -47.32 14.34
CA MET A 1 21.02 -46.19 14.29
C MET A 1 20.86 -45.53 12.93
N GLY A 2 20.12 -44.49 12.85
CA GLY A 2 19.85 -43.73 11.64
C GLY A 2 20.07 -42.25 11.94
N GLY A 3 21.15 -41.70 11.36
CA GLY A 3 21.56 -40.31 11.56
C GLY A 3 20.60 -39.33 10.94
N ILE A 4 20.21 -38.35 11.70
CA ILE A 4 19.43 -37.19 11.26
C ILE A 4 20.44 -36.24 10.61
N GLY A 5 20.36 -36.14 9.26
CA GLY A 5 21.12 -35.17 8.50
C GLY A 5 20.62 -33.75 8.79
N LEU A 6 21.46 -32.93 9.40
CA LEU A 6 21.30 -31.49 9.46
C LEU A 6 21.41 -30.93 8.03
N LEU A 7 20.36 -30.24 7.57
CA LEU A 7 20.43 -29.38 6.40
C LEU A 7 21.29 -28.15 6.74
N PRO A 8 22.18 -27.70 5.84
CA PRO A 8 22.98 -26.51 6.09
C PRO A 8 22.10 -25.27 6.07
N ALA A 9 22.30 -24.40 7.06
CA ALA A 9 21.77 -23.05 7.09
C ALA A 9 22.25 -22.32 5.84
N MET A 10 21.32 -21.86 5.01
CA MET A 10 21.64 -20.97 3.90
C MET A 10 22.17 -19.66 4.48
N ALA A 11 23.43 -19.39 4.22
CA ALA A 11 24.05 -18.13 4.56
C ALA A 11 23.40 -17.04 3.68
N PHE A 12 22.77 -16.07 4.33
CA PHE A 12 22.33 -14.84 3.69
C PHE A 12 23.58 -14.09 3.20
N ASP A 13 23.70 -13.97 1.89
CA ASP A 13 24.75 -13.19 1.24
C ASP A 13 24.51 -11.70 1.58
N GLY A 14 25.53 -11.08 2.20
CA GLY A 14 25.50 -9.67 2.59
C GLY A 14 25.37 -8.68 1.44
N SER A 15 25.43 -9.16 0.18
CA SER A 15 25.28 -8.35 -1.03
C SER A 15 23.84 -7.83 -1.21
N THR A 16 22.84 -8.58 -0.76
CA THR A 16 21.42 -8.18 -0.85
C THR A 16 21.09 -7.05 0.14
N MET A 17 21.75 -7.04 1.30
CA MET A 17 21.57 -5.99 2.31
C MET A 17 22.22 -4.67 1.90
N LEU A 18 23.36 -4.71 1.19
CA LEU A 18 24.01 -3.49 0.68
C LEU A 18 23.20 -2.83 -0.43
N ALA A 19 22.52 -3.59 -1.27
CA ALA A 19 21.63 -3.04 -2.31
C ALA A 19 20.38 -2.37 -1.72
N LEU A 20 19.87 -2.86 -0.58
CA LEU A 20 18.72 -2.26 0.14
C LEU A 20 19.12 -0.97 0.87
N SER A 21 20.37 -0.87 1.37
CA SER A 21 20.89 0.34 2.03
C SER A 21 21.09 1.52 1.08
N VAL A 22 21.30 1.27 -0.20
CA VAL A 22 21.39 2.34 -1.22
C VAL A 22 20.01 2.86 -1.62
N TYR A 23 18.93 2.13 -1.31
CA TYR A 23 17.55 2.47 -1.69
C TYR A 23 16.70 3.07 -0.55
N ALA A 24 17.25 3.15 0.65
CA ALA A 24 16.66 3.96 1.71
C ALA A 24 17.39 5.31 1.74
N PRO A 25 16.88 6.38 1.13
CA PRO A 25 17.42 7.70 1.41
C PRO A 25 17.16 7.96 2.90
N ASP A 26 18.22 8.19 3.68
CA ASP A 26 18.14 8.77 5.02
C ASP A 26 17.48 10.14 4.90
N PHE A 27 16.17 10.21 5.12
CA PHE A 27 15.47 11.46 5.32
C PHE A 27 15.30 11.72 6.82
N PRO A 28 16.12 12.61 7.41
CA PRO A 28 15.88 13.05 8.77
C PRO A 28 14.61 13.91 8.79
N GLY A 29 13.52 13.38 9.33
CA GLY A 29 12.41 14.18 9.88
C GLY A 29 11.68 15.10 8.90
N SER A 30 11.58 14.78 7.60
CA SER A 30 10.73 15.53 6.69
C SER A 30 9.25 15.24 7.02
N LYS A 31 8.48 16.31 7.27
CA LYS A 31 7.02 16.22 7.29
C LYS A 31 6.57 15.59 5.97
N PRO A 32 5.55 14.71 5.99
CA PRO A 32 5.04 14.10 4.77
C PRO A 32 4.71 15.20 3.75
N THR A 33 5.22 15.04 2.54
CA THR A 33 4.96 16.00 1.46
C THR A 33 3.46 16.00 1.17
N PRO A 34 2.79 17.15 1.14
CA PRO A 34 1.38 17.18 0.85
C PRO A 34 1.10 16.53 -0.52
N MET A 35 0.26 15.52 -0.51
CA MET A 35 -0.18 14.79 -1.70
C MET A 35 -0.68 15.75 -2.77
N SER A 36 -0.31 15.55 -4.03
CA SER A 36 -0.83 16.38 -5.11
C SER A 36 -2.36 16.23 -5.23
N LYS A 37 -3.06 17.27 -5.69
CA LYS A 37 -4.52 17.18 -5.89
C LYS A 37 -4.92 16.01 -6.77
N ALA A 38 -4.18 15.74 -7.85
CA ALA A 38 -4.45 14.62 -8.74
C ALA A 38 -4.26 13.26 -8.05
N THR A 39 -3.22 13.11 -7.23
CA THR A 39 -2.98 11.90 -6.45
C THR A 39 -4.06 11.72 -5.38
N ARG A 40 -4.48 12.81 -4.73
CA ARG A 40 -5.56 12.81 -3.74
C ARG A 40 -6.92 12.42 -4.35
N ASN A 41 -7.26 12.95 -5.51
CA ASN A 41 -8.48 12.57 -6.24
C ASN A 41 -8.46 11.07 -6.58
N ARG A 42 -7.33 10.58 -7.11
CA ARG A 42 -7.16 9.16 -7.42
C ARG A 42 -7.33 8.27 -6.19
N LEU A 43 -6.78 8.68 -5.06
CA LEU A 43 -6.98 7.98 -3.80
C LEU A 43 -8.47 7.89 -3.43
N ILE A 44 -9.17 9.03 -3.42
CA ILE A 44 -10.59 9.09 -3.09
C ILE A 44 -11.39 8.19 -4.03
N ASN A 45 -11.12 8.24 -5.34
CA ASN A 45 -11.77 7.38 -6.32
C ASN A 45 -11.44 5.89 -6.12
N ALA A 46 -10.21 5.54 -5.70
CA ALA A 46 -9.88 4.15 -5.35
C ALA A 46 -10.67 3.67 -4.11
N ILE A 47 -10.85 4.53 -3.12
CA ILE A 47 -11.67 4.23 -1.92
C ILE A 47 -13.13 4.02 -2.33
N VAL A 48 -13.72 4.94 -3.12
CA VAL A 48 -15.08 4.82 -3.66
C VAL A 48 -15.23 3.51 -4.41
N PHE A 49 -14.32 3.20 -5.33
CA PHE A 49 -14.37 1.95 -6.09
C PHE A 49 -14.40 0.71 -5.19
N PHE A 50 -13.50 0.60 -4.22
CA PHE A 50 -13.46 -0.58 -3.36
C PHE A 50 -14.64 -0.66 -2.40
N ALA A 51 -15.15 0.48 -1.91
CA ALA A 51 -16.34 0.52 -1.07
C ALA A 51 -17.59 0.03 -1.81
N GLU A 52 -17.75 0.36 -3.09
CA GLU A 52 -18.88 -0.07 -3.91
C GLU A 52 -18.77 -1.52 -4.41
N ASN A 53 -17.56 -1.99 -4.68
CA ASN A 53 -17.33 -3.26 -5.37
C ASN A 53 -16.92 -4.41 -4.43
N THR A 54 -16.82 -4.16 -3.11
CA THR A 54 -16.50 -5.21 -2.14
C THR A 54 -17.43 -5.18 -0.94
N ASP A 55 -17.84 -6.36 -0.46
CA ASP A 55 -18.66 -6.47 0.74
C ASP A 55 -17.82 -6.24 1.99
N CYS A 56 -18.42 -5.69 3.03
CA CYS A 56 -17.77 -5.54 4.33
C CYS A 56 -16.49 -4.68 4.28
N CYS A 57 -16.49 -3.61 3.50
CA CYS A 57 -15.35 -2.73 3.30
C CYS A 57 -15.12 -1.83 4.53
N GLY A 58 -14.54 -2.39 5.59
CA GLY A 58 -14.09 -1.61 6.76
C GLY A 58 -12.61 -1.22 6.65
N LYS A 59 -12.10 -0.49 7.68
CA LYS A 59 -10.72 0.04 7.77
C LYS A 59 -9.67 -0.99 7.31
N ILE A 60 -9.65 -2.15 7.95
CA ILE A 60 -8.62 -3.17 7.68
C ILE A 60 -8.68 -3.64 6.23
N LYS A 61 -9.87 -4.00 5.74
CA LYS A 61 -10.02 -4.47 4.36
C LYS A 61 -9.61 -3.41 3.35
N LEU A 62 -10.07 -2.18 3.52
CA LEU A 62 -9.73 -1.07 2.63
C LEU A 62 -8.22 -0.83 2.59
N PHE A 63 -7.55 -0.75 3.74
CA PHE A 63 -6.10 -0.55 3.81
C PHE A 63 -5.33 -1.65 3.09
N LYS A 64 -5.78 -2.91 3.22
CA LYS A 64 -5.16 -4.04 2.51
C LYS A 64 -5.41 -3.99 1.01
N LEU A 65 -6.59 -3.58 0.56
CA LEU A 65 -6.89 -3.43 -0.86
C LEU A 65 -6.07 -2.31 -1.51
N LEU A 66 -5.89 -1.18 -0.82
CA LEU A 66 -5.03 -0.09 -1.30
C LEU A 66 -3.55 -0.54 -1.36
N TYR A 67 -3.07 -1.25 -0.34
CA TYR A 67 -1.73 -1.83 -0.35
C TYR A 67 -1.53 -2.79 -1.53
N LEU A 68 -2.45 -3.72 -1.73
CA LEU A 68 -2.37 -4.67 -2.83
C LEU A 68 -2.42 -3.99 -4.19
N LEU A 69 -3.25 -2.95 -4.35
CA LEU A 69 -3.32 -2.14 -5.57
C LEU A 69 -1.97 -1.50 -5.89
N ASP A 70 -1.39 -0.83 -4.91
CA ASP A 70 -0.13 -0.12 -5.10
C ASP A 70 1.04 -1.06 -5.36
N PHE A 71 1.16 -2.14 -4.58
CA PHE A 71 2.28 -3.08 -4.70
C PHE A 71 2.18 -3.94 -5.97
N GLU A 72 0.97 -4.36 -6.36
CA GLU A 72 0.77 -5.08 -7.61
C GLU A 72 1.05 -4.19 -8.83
N HIS A 73 0.59 -2.94 -8.81
CA HIS A 73 0.89 -2.00 -9.89
C HIS A 73 2.39 -1.67 -9.94
N PHE A 74 3.03 -1.49 -8.78
CA PHE A 74 4.47 -1.23 -8.71
C PHE A 74 5.29 -2.41 -9.25
N LYS A 75 4.94 -3.63 -8.92
CA LYS A 75 5.55 -4.85 -9.44
C LYS A 75 5.54 -4.92 -10.98
N GLN A 76 4.51 -4.34 -11.61
CA GLN A 76 4.34 -4.35 -13.06
C GLN A 76 4.93 -3.13 -13.77
N THR A 77 5.10 -2.00 -13.09
CA THR A 77 5.39 -0.71 -13.75
C THR A 77 6.49 0.11 -13.09
N GLY A 78 6.95 -0.26 -11.89
CA GLY A 78 7.83 0.54 -11.06
C GLY A 78 7.18 1.80 -10.47
N LYS A 79 5.84 1.90 -10.48
CA LYS A 79 5.08 3.05 -9.95
C LYS A 79 3.92 2.59 -9.09
N SER A 80 3.66 3.28 -7.98
CA SER A 80 2.43 3.10 -7.19
C SER A 80 1.23 3.80 -7.87
N VAL A 81 0.03 3.53 -7.40
CA VAL A 81 -1.22 4.17 -7.85
C VAL A 81 -1.54 5.36 -6.96
N THR A 82 -1.56 5.14 -5.63
CA THR A 82 -1.94 6.14 -4.63
C THR A 82 -0.75 6.93 -4.09
N GLY A 83 0.45 6.39 -4.16
CA GLY A 83 1.67 7.01 -3.65
C GLY A 83 1.80 7.01 -2.13
N PHE A 84 1.02 6.20 -1.43
CA PHE A 84 1.10 6.09 0.02
C PHE A 84 2.43 5.52 0.50
N GLU A 85 2.88 5.99 1.66
CA GLU A 85 3.83 5.27 2.48
C GLU A 85 3.09 4.24 3.34
N TYR A 86 3.54 3.00 3.27
CA TYR A 86 3.00 1.91 4.07
C TYR A 86 3.99 1.50 5.13
N GLN A 87 3.54 1.37 6.38
CA GLN A 87 4.33 0.85 7.49
C GLN A 87 3.92 -0.58 7.85
N ALA A 88 4.89 -1.35 8.36
CA ALA A 88 4.67 -2.72 8.82
C ALA A 88 4.11 -2.69 10.25
N TRP A 89 2.77 -2.86 10.39
CA TRP A 89 2.11 -3.00 11.68
C TRP A 89 1.75 -4.46 11.93
N LYS A 90 1.43 -4.78 13.21
CA LYS A 90 1.10 -6.15 13.63
C LYS A 90 0.01 -6.85 12.80
N PHE A 91 -0.98 -6.11 12.33
CA PHE A 91 -2.07 -6.64 11.51
C PHE A 91 -1.89 -6.35 10.01
N GLY A 92 -0.63 -6.26 9.57
CA GLY A 92 -0.25 -6.06 8.18
C GLY A 92 0.05 -4.60 7.82
N PRO A 93 0.25 -4.31 6.54
CA PRO A 93 0.59 -2.97 6.05
C PRO A 93 -0.50 -1.94 6.34
N VAL A 94 -0.08 -0.73 6.75
CA VAL A 94 -0.95 0.40 7.06
C VAL A 94 -0.51 1.64 6.29
N PRO A 95 -1.38 2.28 5.49
CA PRO A 95 -1.14 3.58 4.89
C PRO A 95 -1.25 4.66 5.98
N VAL A 96 -0.12 5.22 6.40
CA VAL A 96 -0.06 6.04 7.62
C VAL A 96 -0.91 7.30 7.51
N ASP A 97 -0.79 8.04 6.40
CA ASP A 97 -1.55 9.27 6.19
C ASP A 97 -3.07 9.03 6.25
N LEU A 98 -3.55 7.93 5.66
CA LEU A 98 -4.98 7.57 5.73
C LEU A 98 -5.37 7.06 7.12
N MET A 99 -4.46 6.44 7.85
CA MET A 99 -4.70 6.02 9.24
C MET A 99 -4.84 7.21 10.16
N GLU A 100 -4.05 8.27 9.98
CA GLU A 100 -4.12 9.49 10.79
C GLU A 100 -5.43 10.26 10.56
N GLU A 101 -5.92 10.33 9.31
CA GLU A 101 -7.20 10.99 9.00
C GLU A 101 -8.44 10.10 9.23
N TRP A 102 -8.28 8.83 9.65
CA TRP A 102 -9.40 7.87 9.68
C TRP A 102 -10.53 8.25 10.62
N GLU A 103 -10.22 8.80 11.79
CA GLU A 103 -11.21 9.15 12.80
C GLU A 103 -11.84 10.54 12.56
N ASP A 104 -11.16 11.39 11.76
CA ASP A 104 -11.62 12.72 11.35
C ASP A 104 -11.25 12.93 9.89
N LEU A 105 -12.12 12.42 9.00
CA LEU A 105 -11.86 12.41 7.56
C LEU A 105 -11.65 13.83 7.03
N GLY A 106 -10.61 14.00 6.24
CA GLY A 106 -10.36 15.25 5.53
C GLY A 106 -11.59 15.71 4.73
N PRO A 107 -11.82 17.02 4.58
CA PRO A 107 -13.07 17.56 4.00
C PRO A 107 -13.38 17.07 2.59
N ASP A 108 -12.38 16.69 1.82
CA ASP A 108 -12.52 16.14 0.47
C ASP A 108 -12.98 14.67 0.50
N LEU A 109 -12.37 13.85 1.36
CA LEU A 109 -12.76 12.46 1.55
C LEU A 109 -14.13 12.34 2.22
N ALA A 110 -14.43 13.20 3.23
CA ALA A 110 -15.73 13.27 3.89
C ALA A 110 -16.90 13.68 2.97
N ARG A 111 -16.62 14.28 1.80
CA ARG A 111 -17.62 14.53 0.76
C ARG A 111 -17.88 13.31 -0.15
N ALA A 112 -17.01 12.33 -0.12
CA ALA A 112 -17.13 11.14 -0.97
C ALA A 112 -17.65 9.94 -0.19
N VAL A 113 -17.20 9.75 1.04
CA VAL A 113 -17.53 8.58 1.86
C VAL A 113 -17.82 8.96 3.31
N CYS A 114 -18.53 8.07 4.00
CA CYS A 114 -18.68 8.14 5.46
C CYS A 114 -18.34 6.77 6.06
N ILE A 115 -18.01 6.77 7.34
CA ILE A 115 -17.72 5.56 8.12
C ILE A 115 -18.89 5.34 9.06
N VAL A 116 -19.65 4.26 8.84
CA VAL A 116 -20.88 3.97 9.57
C VAL A 116 -20.79 2.68 10.36
N PRO A 117 -21.39 2.62 11.56
CA PRO A 117 -21.52 1.35 12.27
C PRO A 117 -22.53 0.46 11.54
N GLN A 118 -22.13 -0.75 11.22
CA GLN A 118 -23.01 -1.78 10.67
C GLN A 118 -23.15 -2.93 11.66
N ARG A 119 -24.38 -3.19 12.09
CA ARG A 119 -24.68 -4.31 12.99
C ARG A 119 -24.68 -5.61 12.19
N VAL A 120 -23.89 -6.58 12.67
CA VAL A 120 -23.82 -7.94 12.10
C VAL A 120 -24.02 -8.93 13.23
N LEU A 121 -25.21 -9.53 13.28
CA LEU A 121 -25.64 -10.39 14.39
C LEU A 121 -25.46 -9.69 15.76
N ASP A 122 -24.51 -10.15 16.56
CA ASP A 122 -24.27 -9.66 17.93
C ASP A 122 -23.09 -8.68 18.05
N PHE A 123 -22.50 -8.24 16.95
CA PHE A 123 -21.39 -7.27 16.96
C PHE A 123 -21.60 -6.13 15.96
N GLU A 124 -20.95 -5.02 16.22
CA GLU A 124 -20.87 -3.89 15.31
C GLU A 124 -19.51 -3.88 14.61
N ARG A 125 -19.53 -3.56 13.32
CA ARG A 125 -18.33 -3.26 12.54
C ARG A 125 -18.46 -1.88 11.90
N MET A 126 -17.36 -1.18 11.75
CA MET A 126 -17.33 0.06 10.99
C MET A 126 -17.17 -0.26 9.50
N GLN A 127 -18.01 0.30 8.65
CA GLN A 127 -17.99 0.12 7.21
C GLN A 127 -17.87 1.47 6.51
N VAL A 128 -17.12 1.51 5.42
CA VAL A 128 -17.06 2.66 4.52
C VAL A 128 -18.24 2.58 3.57
N GLU A 129 -19.03 3.65 3.53
CA GLU A 129 -20.14 3.80 2.60
C GLU A 129 -19.93 5.03 1.72
N VAL A 130 -20.23 4.87 0.43
CA VAL A 130 -20.17 5.96 -0.54
C VAL A 130 -21.40 6.85 -0.36
N LEU A 131 -21.20 8.16 -0.33
CA LEU A 131 -22.30 9.10 -0.14
C LEU A 131 -23.20 9.17 -1.38
N PRO A 132 -24.51 9.41 -1.20
CA PRO A 132 -25.46 9.53 -2.32
C PRO A 132 -25.03 10.60 -3.33
N GLY A 133 -25.03 10.23 -4.61
CA GLY A 133 -24.66 11.13 -5.71
C GLY A 133 -23.15 11.21 -5.98
N VAL A 134 -22.33 10.48 -5.25
CA VAL A 134 -20.92 10.26 -5.57
C VAL A 134 -20.82 9.07 -6.52
N GLU A 135 -20.11 9.25 -7.62
CA GLU A 135 -19.86 8.20 -8.62
C GLU A 135 -18.37 7.99 -8.78
N PHE A 136 -17.98 6.75 -9.04
CA PHE A 136 -16.61 6.40 -9.35
C PHE A 136 -16.18 7.03 -10.68
N ASP A 137 -15.10 7.81 -10.67
CA ASP A 137 -14.50 8.39 -11.88
C ASP A 137 -13.32 7.54 -12.35
N SER A 138 -13.53 6.85 -13.48
CA SER A 138 -12.50 6.01 -14.09
C SER A 138 -11.40 6.80 -14.80
N ASP A 139 -11.61 8.07 -15.13
CA ASP A 139 -10.68 8.90 -15.90
C ASP A 139 -9.40 9.22 -15.09
N ASP A 140 -9.48 9.09 -13.77
CA ASP A 140 -8.32 9.21 -12.88
C ASP A 140 -7.31 8.03 -13.02
N PHE A 141 -7.66 6.95 -13.75
CA PHE A 141 -6.89 5.72 -13.81
C PHE A 141 -6.54 5.30 -15.24
N THR A 142 -5.40 4.63 -15.38
CA THR A 142 -5.06 3.90 -16.60
C THR A 142 -5.81 2.56 -16.66
N GLU A 143 -5.99 1.99 -17.86
CA GLU A 143 -6.61 0.68 -18.04
C GLU A 143 -5.92 -0.43 -17.23
N ARG A 144 -4.60 -0.35 -17.05
CA ARG A 144 -3.86 -1.30 -16.21
C ARG A 144 -4.29 -1.17 -14.74
N GLN A 145 -4.39 0.04 -14.21
CA GLN A 145 -4.83 0.30 -12.84
C GLN A 145 -6.26 -0.20 -12.64
N LEU A 146 -7.16 0.11 -13.57
CA LEU A 146 -8.54 -0.38 -13.56
C LEU A 146 -8.61 -1.91 -13.61
N SER A 147 -7.78 -2.55 -14.41
CA SER A 147 -7.70 -4.01 -14.47
C SER A 147 -7.28 -4.63 -13.13
N ILE A 148 -6.27 -4.06 -12.46
CA ILE A 148 -5.83 -4.51 -11.14
C ILE A 148 -6.94 -4.27 -10.10
N MET A 149 -7.57 -3.10 -10.09
CA MET A 149 -8.66 -2.75 -9.17
C MET A 149 -9.83 -3.74 -9.30
N ARG A 150 -10.27 -4.01 -10.54
CA ARG A 150 -11.36 -4.98 -10.82
C ARG A 150 -10.98 -6.40 -10.38
N ALA A 151 -9.74 -6.83 -10.64
CA ALA A 151 -9.25 -8.14 -10.22
C ALA A 151 -9.22 -8.28 -8.70
N LEU A 152 -8.73 -7.26 -7.99
CA LEU A 152 -8.70 -7.24 -6.52
C LEU A 152 -10.12 -7.23 -5.94
N ALA A 153 -11.02 -6.39 -6.45
CA ALA A 153 -12.41 -6.33 -6.00
C ALA A 153 -13.12 -7.66 -6.21
N ALA A 154 -12.97 -8.30 -7.38
CA ALA A 154 -13.56 -9.60 -7.67
C ALA A 154 -13.00 -10.71 -6.75
N ARG A 155 -11.66 -10.75 -6.58
CA ARG A 155 -10.99 -11.76 -5.76
C ARG A 155 -11.37 -11.67 -4.28
N TYR A 156 -11.47 -10.45 -3.76
CA TYR A 156 -11.69 -10.21 -2.33
C TYR A 156 -13.10 -9.69 -2.02
N LYS A 157 -14.06 -9.82 -2.95
CA LYS A 157 -15.42 -9.32 -2.77
C LYS A 157 -16.01 -9.68 -1.42
N ASN A 158 -16.04 -10.96 -1.09
CA ASN A 158 -16.67 -11.51 0.12
C ASN A 158 -15.64 -11.84 1.23
N THR A 159 -14.38 -11.37 1.10
CA THR A 159 -13.32 -11.66 2.07
C THR A 159 -13.44 -10.74 3.27
N TYR A 160 -13.45 -11.28 4.47
CA TYR A 160 -13.50 -10.51 5.70
C TYR A 160 -12.11 -10.06 6.16
N SER A 161 -12.09 -9.09 7.10
CA SER A 161 -10.85 -8.49 7.59
C SER A 161 -9.80 -9.48 8.11
N PRO A 162 -10.14 -10.55 8.86
CA PRO A 162 -9.16 -11.53 9.29
C PRO A 162 -8.43 -12.20 8.12
N GLN A 163 -9.19 -12.67 7.10
CA GLN A 163 -8.59 -13.28 5.91
C GLN A 163 -7.77 -12.28 5.08
N MET A 164 -8.16 -10.98 5.08
CA MET A 164 -7.35 -9.94 4.43
C MET A 164 -6.01 -9.71 5.14
N ILE A 165 -5.95 -9.91 6.45
CA ILE A 165 -4.69 -9.91 7.19
C ILE A 165 -3.80 -11.05 6.69
N ASP A 166 -4.32 -12.28 6.62
CA ASP A 166 -3.56 -13.45 6.15
C ASP A 166 -3.00 -13.24 4.73
N VAL A 167 -3.81 -12.65 3.83
CA VAL A 167 -3.37 -12.34 2.45
C VAL A 167 -2.15 -11.42 2.41
N THR A 168 -2.09 -10.42 3.28
CA THR A 168 -0.96 -9.46 3.31
C THR A 168 0.19 -9.92 4.19
N HIS A 169 0.01 -10.99 4.97
CA HIS A 169 1.03 -11.68 5.74
C HIS A 169 1.68 -12.83 4.96
N GLU A 170 1.52 -12.87 3.64
CA GLU A 170 2.12 -13.89 2.78
C GLU A 170 3.62 -14.02 3.07
N GLN A 171 4.06 -15.26 3.27
CA GLN A 171 5.44 -15.58 3.58
C GLN A 171 6.38 -15.07 2.48
N ASN A 172 7.45 -14.39 2.86
CA ASN A 172 8.39 -13.69 1.95
C ASN A 172 7.77 -12.54 1.13
N GLY A 173 6.53 -12.14 1.42
CA GLY A 173 5.93 -10.92 0.87
C GLY A 173 6.64 -9.65 1.36
N ALA A 174 6.33 -8.50 0.77
CA ALA A 174 7.01 -7.25 1.11
C ALA A 174 6.81 -6.85 2.59
N TRP A 175 5.61 -7.07 3.14
CA TRP A 175 5.33 -6.83 4.57
C TRP A 175 6.15 -7.76 5.46
N ASP A 176 6.18 -9.07 5.18
CA ASP A 176 6.87 -10.09 5.99
C ASP A 176 8.39 -9.83 6.06
N LYS A 177 8.98 -9.42 4.93
CA LYS A 177 10.40 -9.04 4.85
C LYS A 177 10.77 -7.88 5.77
N VAL A 178 9.83 -6.98 6.04
CA VAL A 178 10.04 -5.83 6.95
C VAL A 178 9.64 -6.20 8.37
N TRP A 179 8.49 -6.84 8.57
CA TRP A 179 7.92 -7.14 9.89
C TRP A 179 8.84 -7.97 10.78
N GLN A 180 9.42 -9.05 10.26
CA GLN A 180 10.43 -9.88 10.95
C GLN A 180 10.07 -10.23 12.42
N ASP A 181 8.90 -10.82 12.63
CA ASP A 181 8.37 -11.14 13.97
C ASP A 181 8.27 -9.92 14.90
N GLY A 182 7.99 -8.76 14.36
CA GLY A 182 7.81 -7.52 15.10
C GLY A 182 9.05 -6.65 15.27
N ARG A 183 10.22 -7.09 14.81
CA ARG A 183 11.46 -6.28 14.88
C ARG A 183 11.40 -5.03 14.02
N GLY A 184 10.73 -5.11 12.85
CA GLY A 184 10.49 -3.98 11.96
C GLY A 184 9.12 -3.32 12.17
N SER A 185 8.58 -3.36 13.40
CA SER A 185 7.31 -2.71 13.73
C SER A 185 7.36 -1.21 13.47
N HIS A 186 6.41 -0.71 12.68
CA HIS A 186 6.30 0.68 12.21
C HIS A 186 7.39 1.12 11.20
N GLU A 187 8.24 0.21 10.75
CA GLU A 187 9.18 0.50 9.66
C GLU A 187 8.43 0.62 8.32
N VAL A 188 8.95 1.48 7.46
CA VAL A 188 8.42 1.68 6.11
C VAL A 188 8.62 0.43 5.26
N ILE A 189 7.60 0.05 4.49
CA ILE A 189 7.66 -1.06 3.54
C ILE A 189 8.03 -0.52 2.16
N PRO A 190 9.28 -0.70 1.71
CA PRO A 190 9.68 -0.24 0.38
C PRO A 190 8.92 -0.97 -0.73
N TYR A 191 8.37 -0.26 -1.67
CA TYR A 191 7.69 -0.84 -2.84
C TYR A 191 8.59 -1.81 -3.63
N ALA A 192 9.89 -1.55 -3.68
CA ALA A 192 10.88 -2.41 -4.34
C ALA A 192 10.88 -3.86 -3.83
N LEU A 193 10.42 -4.10 -2.59
CA LEU A 193 10.29 -5.44 -2.03
C LEU A 193 9.19 -6.28 -2.69
N SER A 194 8.29 -5.67 -3.48
CA SER A 194 7.30 -6.39 -4.28
C SER A 194 7.89 -7.02 -5.54
N ILE A 195 9.06 -6.55 -5.99
CA ILE A 195 9.73 -7.07 -7.18
C ILE A 195 10.50 -8.31 -6.80
N THR A 196 10.15 -9.44 -7.37
CA THR A 196 10.82 -10.72 -7.15
C THR A 196 12.11 -10.81 -7.95
N ASP A 197 13.05 -11.66 -7.50
CA ASP A 197 14.37 -11.80 -8.15
C ASP A 197 14.28 -12.40 -9.55
N ASP A 198 13.21 -13.12 -9.86
CA ASP A 198 12.88 -13.72 -11.16
C ASP A 198 12.08 -12.79 -12.10
N ALA A 199 11.84 -11.53 -11.70
CA ALA A 199 11.19 -10.57 -12.58
C ALA A 199 12.01 -10.34 -13.85
N LEU A 200 11.37 -10.47 -15.03
CA LEU A 200 11.99 -10.39 -16.35
C LEU A 200 12.80 -9.11 -16.60
N ASP A 201 12.47 -8.03 -15.94
CA ASP A 201 13.16 -6.73 -16.05
C ASP A 201 13.26 -6.03 -14.70
N ARG A 202 13.78 -6.74 -13.69
CA ARG A 202 13.96 -6.20 -12.34
C ARG A 202 14.79 -4.92 -12.34
N GLU A 203 15.86 -4.88 -13.09
CA GLU A 203 16.76 -3.73 -13.17
C GLU A 203 16.06 -2.51 -13.80
N GLY A 204 15.28 -2.72 -14.86
CA GLY A 204 14.48 -1.69 -15.50
C GLY A 204 13.43 -1.11 -14.55
N PHE A 205 12.72 -1.95 -13.80
CA PHE A 205 11.75 -1.50 -12.80
C PHE A 205 12.39 -0.71 -11.65
N LEU A 206 13.52 -1.18 -11.12
CA LEU A 206 14.25 -0.46 -10.08
C LEU A 206 14.78 0.88 -10.58
N LYS A 207 15.21 0.98 -11.84
CA LYS A 207 15.62 2.22 -12.46
C LYS A 207 14.45 3.21 -12.61
N VAL A 208 13.28 2.76 -13.05
CA VAL A 208 12.07 3.58 -13.14
C VAL A 208 11.67 4.09 -11.75
N ALA A 209 11.70 3.22 -10.75
CA ALA A 209 11.37 3.57 -9.36
C ALA A 209 12.32 4.63 -8.81
N SER A 210 13.65 4.49 -9.04
CA SER A 210 14.63 5.48 -8.59
C SER A 210 14.46 6.82 -9.30
N GLN A 211 14.22 6.83 -10.61
CA GLN A 211 13.95 8.06 -11.36
C GLN A 211 12.69 8.76 -10.84
N GLN A 212 11.64 8.01 -10.52
CA GLN A 212 10.41 8.56 -9.95
C GLN A 212 10.66 9.19 -8.58
N ALA A 213 11.41 8.52 -7.71
CA ALA A 213 11.78 9.06 -6.39
C ALA A 213 12.61 10.34 -6.51
N MET A 214 13.60 10.36 -7.40
CA MET A 214 14.40 11.58 -7.67
C MET A 214 13.54 12.72 -8.22
N TYR A 215 12.62 12.44 -9.12
CA TYR A 215 11.72 13.45 -9.68
C TYR A 215 10.81 14.04 -8.61
N GLN A 216 10.23 13.22 -7.73
CA GLN A 216 9.40 13.69 -6.62
C GLN A 216 10.21 14.54 -5.64
N SER A 217 11.41 14.12 -5.27
CA SER A 217 12.31 14.90 -4.40
C SER A 217 12.69 16.27 -5.02
N ALA A 218 12.91 16.29 -6.34
CA ALA A 218 13.21 17.54 -7.05
C ALA A 218 12.01 18.50 -7.10
N LEU A 219 10.80 17.96 -7.29
CA LEU A 219 9.56 18.75 -7.24
C LEU A 219 9.33 19.34 -5.85
N GLU A 220 9.61 18.57 -4.81
CA GLU A 220 9.50 19.01 -3.43
C GLU A 220 10.47 20.13 -3.12
N ALA A 221 11.74 19.96 -3.47
CA ALA A 221 12.76 21.02 -3.31
C ALA A 221 12.38 22.30 -4.05
N ALA A 222 11.83 22.19 -5.28
CA ALA A 222 11.37 23.32 -6.05
C ALA A 222 10.18 24.05 -5.39
N ARG A 223 9.25 23.31 -4.77
CA ARG A 223 8.11 23.88 -4.04
C ARG A 223 8.53 24.61 -2.77
N ILE A 224 9.46 24.05 -2.00
CA ILE A 224 10.01 24.68 -0.78
C ILE A 224 10.67 26.01 -1.17
N ASN A 225 11.45 26.06 -2.26
CA ASN A 225 12.13 27.26 -2.72
C ASN A 225 11.18 28.31 -3.33
N ALA A 226 10.02 27.91 -3.85
CA ALA A 226 9.02 28.83 -4.43
C ALA A 226 8.05 29.41 -3.40
N GLY A 227 7.97 28.84 -2.19
CA GLY A 227 7.13 29.29 -1.07
C GLY A 227 7.89 30.11 -0.01
N ALA A 228 9.18 30.34 -0.18
CA ALA A 228 10.02 31.22 0.62
C ALA A 228 10.18 32.57 -0.07
#